data_c9f9a9cac286d014f4e1da591a4d8327
#
_entry.id   c9f9a9cac286d014f4e1da591a4d8327
#
_cell.length_a   1.000
_cell.length_b   1.000
_cell.length_c   1.000
_cell.angle_alpha   90.00
_cell.angle_beta   90.00
_cell.angle_gamma   90.00
#
_symmetry.space_group_name_H-M   'P 1'
#
loop_
_entity.id
_entity.type
_entity.pdbx_description
1 polymer ?
#
loop_
_entity_poly.entity_id
_entity_poly.type
_entity_poly.pdbx_seq_one_letter_code
_entity_poly.pdbx_strand_id
1 'polypeptide(L)'
;MNGRFAVPTAIEPACAALALALACATLGAQTPVVQSDQRLRSSVEVTVVTATVRDAEGKLAVGLPREAFEMFEDGKPVAITQFTSERVPLGLGLLLDISESMYGRKIKDAENAVERFLLNLLAPTDAFFVMAFNHQPRLLFGWKTDPAGVHESLGRLYPTGSTAIYDAIGAAIPYLDRRPRERAALVLITDGADTASDITLHDLRPALVRSDAFVYAIAIDTPGTQAIAQKVSVPTLSEITNQSGGRTEVVRDTADLETATANIADELNHQYVLGYSSPTPGDGQYHSIRVRVSRDGYKVRARAGYVAARRNDSR
;
A
#
# COMPACT_ATOMS: atom_id res chain seq x y z
N MET A 1 65.20 17.73 36.32
CA MET A 1 66.33 16.84 36.05
C MET A 1 66.22 16.45 34.61
N ASN A 2 66.82 17.22 33.75
CA ASN A 2 68.16 17.09 33.19
C ASN A 2 68.30 15.86 32.30
N GLY A 3 68.60 16.21 31.05
CA GLY A 3 69.39 15.45 30.16
C GLY A 3 69.10 15.61 28.70
N ARG A 4 69.59 16.70 28.15
CA ARG A 4 70.02 16.99 26.78
C ARG A 4 71.14 16.03 26.34
N PHE A 5 71.29 15.86 25.01
CA PHE A 5 72.52 15.86 24.17
C PHE A 5 72.13 15.25 22.82
N ALA A 6 72.23 15.85 21.69
CA ALA A 6 73.25 16.64 20.98
C ALA A 6 73.62 15.90 19.66
N VAL A 7 73.56 16.66 18.55
CA VAL A 7 73.96 16.40 17.13
C VAL A 7 75.49 16.30 17.03
N PRO A 8 76.08 15.66 16.02
CA PRO A 8 76.72 16.45 14.94
C PRO A 8 76.59 15.90 13.51
N THR A 9 76.29 16.74 12.52
CA THR A 9 77.12 17.45 11.53
C THR A 9 77.94 16.62 10.55
N ALA A 10 77.54 16.79 9.26
CA ALA A 10 78.33 17.11 8.03
C ALA A 10 79.43 16.17 7.53
N ILE A 11 79.36 15.97 6.18
CA ILE A 11 80.45 16.32 5.21
C ILE A 11 79.95 16.01 3.77
N GLU A 12 79.92 17.04 2.93
CA GLU A 12 80.07 16.91 1.45
C GLU A 12 81.59 16.76 1.12
N PRO A 13 82.00 16.30 -0.09
CA PRO A 13 81.98 17.11 -1.27
C PRO A 13 81.90 16.42 -2.67
N ALA A 14 81.34 17.13 -3.60
CA ALA A 14 81.83 17.50 -4.95
C ALA A 14 82.43 16.50 -5.96
N CYS A 15 81.94 16.74 -7.17
CA CYS A 15 82.61 16.69 -8.48
C CYS A 15 82.15 15.59 -9.45
N ALA A 16 81.61 15.99 -10.53
CA ALA A 16 82.10 16.25 -11.88
C ALA A 16 81.10 15.86 -12.97
N ALA A 17 80.88 16.73 -13.86
CA ALA A 17 80.13 16.73 -15.09
C ALA A 17 80.49 15.61 -16.07
N LEU A 18 79.53 15.06 -16.76
CA LEU A 18 79.69 14.64 -18.16
C LEU A 18 78.32 14.72 -18.87
N ALA A 19 78.22 15.63 -19.80
CA ALA A 19 77.11 15.80 -20.70
C ALA A 19 77.12 14.71 -21.76
N LEU A 20 76.07 13.95 -21.92
CA LEU A 20 75.80 13.19 -23.13
C LEU A 20 74.37 13.37 -23.57
N ALA A 21 74.16 14.08 -24.62
CA ALA A 21 72.89 14.30 -25.30
C ALA A 21 72.45 12.98 -25.96
N LEU A 22 71.34 12.45 -25.57
CA LEU A 22 70.66 11.39 -26.29
C LEU A 22 69.19 11.81 -26.51
N ALA A 23 68.93 12.14 -27.80
CA ALA A 23 67.59 12.41 -28.27
C ALA A 23 66.77 11.11 -28.15
N CYS A 24 65.79 11.03 -27.20
CA CYS A 24 64.79 10.00 -27.18
C CYS A 24 63.47 10.58 -27.67
N ALA A 25 63.06 10.07 -28.82
CA ALA A 25 61.74 10.28 -29.39
C ALA A 25 60.64 9.93 -28.37
N THR A 26 59.81 10.88 -27.98
CA THR A 26 58.60 10.65 -27.20
C THR A 26 57.57 10.00 -28.09
N LEU A 27 57.49 8.67 -28.08
CA LEU A 27 56.26 7.97 -28.48
C LEU A 27 55.17 8.33 -27.44
N GLY A 28 54.24 9.16 -27.86
CA GLY A 28 53.02 9.42 -27.10
C GLY A 28 52.23 8.12 -26.97
N ALA A 29 52.31 7.51 -25.80
CA ALA A 29 51.37 6.49 -25.42
C ALA A 29 49.98 7.13 -25.27
N GLN A 30 49.13 7.03 -26.28
CA GLN A 30 47.71 7.28 -26.17
C GLN A 30 47.15 6.20 -25.25
N THR A 31 46.84 6.57 -24.00
CA THR A 31 46.00 5.76 -23.13
C THR A 31 44.65 5.61 -23.82
N PRO A 32 44.16 4.36 -24.02
CA PRO A 32 42.81 4.20 -24.52
C PRO A 32 41.86 4.84 -23.49
N VAL A 33 41.10 5.83 -23.92
CA VAL A 33 39.94 6.33 -23.22
C VAL A 33 38.98 5.13 -23.16
N VAL A 34 38.95 4.46 -22.01
CA VAL A 34 37.89 3.52 -21.71
C VAL A 34 36.61 4.37 -21.69
N GLN A 35 35.91 4.38 -22.82
CA GLN A 35 34.52 4.77 -22.83
C GLN A 35 33.84 3.87 -21.83
N SER A 36 33.55 4.39 -20.63
CA SER A 36 32.63 3.78 -19.71
C SER A 36 31.33 3.61 -20.48
N ASP A 37 31.09 2.38 -20.88
CA ASP A 37 29.81 1.91 -21.37
C ASP A 37 28.82 2.27 -20.26
N GLN A 38 28.27 3.48 -20.30
CA GLN A 38 27.09 3.85 -19.52
C GLN A 38 25.98 2.97 -20.06
N ARG A 39 25.95 1.73 -19.57
CA ARG A 39 24.75 0.92 -19.66
C ARG A 39 23.67 1.73 -19.00
N LEU A 40 22.89 2.40 -19.83
CA LEU A 40 21.59 2.92 -19.46
C LEU A 40 20.83 1.74 -18.86
N ARG A 41 20.90 1.60 -17.55
CA ARG A 41 19.97 0.76 -16.81
C ARG A 41 18.62 1.48 -16.93
N SER A 42 17.95 1.27 -18.05
CA SER A 42 16.53 1.51 -18.15
C SER A 42 15.89 0.57 -17.14
N SER A 43 15.66 1.06 -15.93
CA SER A 43 14.76 0.37 -15.01
C SER A 43 13.40 0.44 -15.66
N VAL A 44 12.95 -0.69 -16.22
CA VAL A 44 11.60 -0.82 -16.71
C VAL A 44 10.71 -0.71 -15.48
N GLU A 45 10.01 0.40 -15.35
CA GLU A 45 9.03 0.61 -14.28
C GLU A 45 7.86 -0.34 -14.53
N VAL A 46 7.65 -1.28 -13.59
CA VAL A 46 6.57 -2.23 -13.64
C VAL A 46 5.41 -1.70 -12.80
N THR A 47 4.29 -1.46 -13.44
CA THR A 47 3.04 -1.14 -12.74
C THR A 47 2.39 -2.44 -12.26
N VAL A 48 2.19 -2.54 -10.93
CA VAL A 48 1.58 -3.70 -10.29
C VAL A 48 0.10 -3.43 -10.05
N VAL A 49 -0.73 -4.40 -10.40
CA VAL A 49 -2.18 -4.36 -10.22
C VAL A 49 -2.64 -5.64 -9.56
N THR A 50 -3.29 -5.52 -8.42
CA THR A 50 -3.93 -6.65 -7.75
C THR A 50 -5.37 -6.79 -8.27
N ALA A 51 -5.85 -8.01 -8.42
CA ALA A 51 -7.20 -8.30 -8.91
C ALA A 51 -7.86 -9.40 -8.09
N THR A 52 -9.14 -9.25 -7.84
CA THR A 52 -10.02 -10.29 -7.29
C THR A 52 -10.96 -10.76 -8.38
N VAL A 53 -11.12 -12.07 -8.52
CA VAL A 53 -12.00 -12.67 -9.51
C VAL A 53 -13.09 -13.49 -8.82
N ARG A 54 -14.33 -13.31 -9.27
CA ARG A 54 -15.47 -14.12 -8.82
C ARG A 54 -16.17 -14.74 -10.05
N ASP A 55 -16.67 -15.95 -9.86
CA ASP A 55 -17.49 -16.63 -10.89
C ASP A 55 -18.92 -16.06 -10.95
N ALA A 56 -19.76 -16.66 -11.79
CA ALA A 56 -21.14 -16.26 -11.98
C ALA A 56 -21.99 -16.42 -10.71
N GLU A 57 -21.64 -17.38 -9.86
CA GLU A 57 -22.28 -17.67 -8.58
C GLU A 57 -21.76 -16.77 -7.44
N GLY A 58 -20.77 -15.90 -7.74
CA GLY A 58 -20.18 -14.96 -6.80
C GLY A 58 -19.10 -15.56 -5.89
N LYS A 59 -18.68 -16.81 -6.11
CA LYS A 59 -17.56 -17.44 -5.41
C LYS A 59 -16.23 -16.96 -5.92
N LEU A 60 -15.21 -16.93 -5.06
CA LEU A 60 -13.85 -16.61 -5.48
C LEU A 60 -13.35 -17.64 -6.49
N ALA A 61 -12.92 -17.17 -7.65
CA ALA A 61 -12.29 -17.98 -8.67
C ALA A 61 -10.77 -18.00 -8.40
N VAL A 62 -10.27 -19.12 -7.93
CA VAL A 62 -8.85 -19.34 -7.62
C VAL A 62 -8.19 -20.22 -8.69
N GLY A 63 -6.85 -20.12 -8.81
CA GLY A 63 -6.08 -21.00 -9.70
C GLY A 63 -6.26 -20.70 -11.21
N LEU A 64 -6.78 -19.55 -11.59
CA LEU A 64 -6.80 -19.14 -13.00
C LEU A 64 -5.36 -18.90 -13.48
N PRO A 65 -4.98 -19.42 -14.66
CA PRO A 65 -3.65 -19.21 -15.21
C PRO A 65 -3.53 -17.79 -15.81
N ARG A 66 -2.29 -17.31 -16.01
CA ARG A 66 -2.01 -15.97 -16.56
C ARG A 66 -2.74 -15.71 -17.88
N GLU A 67 -2.83 -16.72 -18.74
CA GLU A 67 -3.42 -16.65 -20.08
C GLU A 67 -4.93 -16.39 -20.05
N ALA A 68 -5.56 -16.59 -18.89
CA ALA A 68 -6.97 -16.24 -18.69
C ALA A 68 -7.20 -14.74 -18.53
N PHE A 69 -6.13 -13.95 -18.29
CA PHE A 69 -6.25 -12.52 -17.99
C PHE A 69 -5.89 -11.66 -19.20
N GLU A 70 -6.69 -10.62 -19.39
CA GLU A 70 -6.45 -9.51 -20.30
C GLU A 70 -6.35 -8.22 -19.52
N MET A 71 -5.39 -7.37 -19.86
CA MET A 71 -5.14 -6.12 -19.18
C MET A 71 -5.11 -4.95 -20.14
N PHE A 72 -5.68 -3.82 -19.73
CA PHE A 72 -5.80 -2.63 -20.56
C PHE A 72 -5.38 -1.39 -19.73
N GLU A 73 -4.58 -0.52 -20.35
CA GLU A 73 -4.29 0.82 -19.88
C GLU A 73 -4.85 1.83 -20.87
N ASP A 74 -5.67 2.78 -20.43
CA ASP A 74 -6.35 3.78 -21.25
C ASP A 74 -7.09 3.16 -22.46
N GLY A 75 -7.71 2.01 -22.23
CA GLY A 75 -8.44 1.26 -23.22
C GLY A 75 -7.57 0.48 -24.22
N LYS A 76 -6.25 0.59 -24.18
CA LYS A 76 -5.32 -0.15 -25.03
C LYS A 76 -4.83 -1.42 -24.33
N PRO A 77 -4.74 -2.56 -25.02
CA PRO A 77 -4.23 -3.79 -24.43
C PRO A 77 -2.75 -3.65 -24.06
N VAL A 78 -2.37 -4.15 -22.88
CA VAL A 78 -0.98 -4.21 -22.41
C VAL A 78 -0.60 -5.64 -22.06
N ALA A 79 0.65 -6.00 -22.29
CA ALA A 79 1.15 -7.33 -22.00
C ALA A 79 1.42 -7.50 -20.51
N ILE A 80 0.85 -8.54 -19.89
CA ILE A 80 1.17 -8.94 -18.51
C ILE A 80 2.58 -9.52 -18.51
N THR A 81 3.52 -8.88 -17.85
CA THR A 81 4.92 -9.29 -17.75
C THR A 81 5.24 -10.06 -16.47
N GLN A 82 4.46 -9.82 -15.42
CA GLN A 82 4.54 -10.52 -14.14
C GLN A 82 3.17 -11.03 -13.74
N PHE A 83 3.12 -12.21 -13.13
CA PHE A 83 1.87 -12.82 -12.68
C PHE A 83 2.15 -13.73 -11.50
N THR A 84 1.33 -13.62 -10.46
CA THR A 84 1.25 -14.63 -9.39
C THR A 84 -0.17 -14.76 -8.88
N SER A 85 -0.58 -15.99 -8.59
CA SER A 85 -1.77 -16.35 -7.83
C SER A 85 -1.42 -16.83 -6.42
N GLU A 86 -0.13 -16.82 -6.07
CA GLU A 86 0.32 -17.13 -4.74
C GLU A 86 0.08 -15.94 -3.79
N ARG A 87 -0.05 -16.26 -2.51
CA ARG A 87 -0.22 -15.25 -1.49
C ARG A 87 1.04 -14.39 -1.34
N VAL A 88 0.89 -13.11 -1.60
CA VAL A 88 1.95 -12.10 -1.40
C VAL A 88 1.78 -11.44 -0.02
N PRO A 89 2.86 -11.16 0.73
CA PRO A 89 2.78 -10.52 2.03
C PRO A 89 1.97 -9.21 2.03
N LEU A 90 1.13 -9.04 3.05
CA LEU A 90 0.14 -7.98 3.17
C LEU A 90 0.50 -6.99 4.27
N GLY A 91 0.45 -5.69 3.97
CA GLY A 91 0.33 -4.61 4.95
C GLY A 91 -1.13 -4.23 5.12
N LEU A 92 -1.71 -4.51 6.30
CA LEU A 92 -3.11 -4.30 6.61
C LEU A 92 -3.30 -3.10 7.52
N GLY A 93 -4.11 -2.11 7.11
CA GLY A 93 -4.63 -1.07 7.99
C GLY A 93 -6.04 -1.43 8.46
N LEU A 94 -6.32 -1.25 9.73
CA LEU A 94 -7.66 -1.39 10.30
C LEU A 94 -8.12 -0.06 10.85
N LEU A 95 -9.29 0.41 10.42
CA LEU A 95 -9.97 1.60 10.92
C LEU A 95 -11.25 1.17 11.64
N LEU A 96 -11.31 1.40 12.94
CA LEU A 96 -12.47 1.07 13.77
C LEU A 96 -13.17 2.36 14.21
N ASP A 97 -14.41 2.51 13.81
CA ASP A 97 -15.29 3.58 14.27
C ASP A 97 -15.61 3.39 15.76
N ILE A 98 -15.35 4.43 16.54
CA ILE A 98 -15.70 4.53 17.96
C ILE A 98 -16.54 5.77 18.22
N SER A 99 -17.35 6.20 17.25
CA SER A 99 -18.36 7.24 17.43
C SER A 99 -19.46 6.80 18.39
N GLU A 100 -20.26 7.74 18.87
CA GLU A 100 -21.30 7.49 19.87
C GLU A 100 -22.32 6.43 19.42
N SER A 101 -22.62 6.34 18.13
CA SER A 101 -23.55 5.36 17.56
C SER A 101 -23.07 3.90 17.70
N MET A 102 -21.76 3.69 17.86
CA MET A 102 -21.17 2.38 18.08
C MET A 102 -21.31 1.85 19.52
N TYR A 103 -21.87 2.67 20.44
CA TYR A 103 -22.00 2.30 21.85
C TYR A 103 -22.78 0.99 22.06
N GLY A 104 -22.42 0.25 23.11
CA GLY A 104 -23.11 -0.97 23.54
C GLY A 104 -22.62 -2.22 22.79
N ARG A 105 -23.55 -2.97 22.19
CA ARG A 105 -23.27 -4.26 21.55
C ARG A 105 -22.41 -4.08 20.28
N LYS A 106 -22.65 -3.02 19.49
CA LYS A 106 -21.95 -2.80 18.22
C LYS A 106 -20.43 -2.75 18.38
N ILE A 107 -19.93 -1.96 19.34
CA ILE A 107 -18.48 -1.88 19.56
C ILE A 107 -17.92 -3.23 20.01
N LYS A 108 -18.60 -3.95 20.90
CA LYS A 108 -18.15 -5.27 21.39
C LYS A 108 -18.06 -6.30 20.27
N ASP A 109 -19.08 -6.37 19.43
CA ASP A 109 -19.09 -7.28 18.29
C ASP A 109 -18.03 -6.88 17.26
N ALA A 110 -17.78 -5.56 17.03
CA ALA A 110 -16.74 -5.07 16.16
C ALA A 110 -15.32 -5.35 16.71
N GLU A 111 -15.07 -5.16 18.01
CA GLU A 111 -13.82 -5.54 18.69
C GLU A 111 -13.51 -7.03 18.48
N ASN A 112 -14.49 -7.90 18.74
CA ASN A 112 -14.36 -9.34 18.55
C ASN A 112 -14.10 -9.71 17.07
N ALA A 113 -14.81 -9.06 16.14
CA ALA A 113 -14.62 -9.29 14.71
C ALA A 113 -13.23 -8.87 14.23
N VAL A 114 -12.71 -7.73 14.70
CA VAL A 114 -11.34 -7.26 14.40
C VAL A 114 -10.30 -8.24 14.94
N GLU A 115 -10.44 -8.69 16.19
CA GLU A 115 -9.52 -9.66 16.77
C GLU A 115 -9.47 -10.97 15.98
N ARG A 116 -10.63 -11.57 15.71
CA ARG A 116 -10.72 -12.80 14.91
C ARG A 116 -10.23 -12.61 13.48
N PHE A 117 -10.50 -11.45 12.88
CA PHE A 117 -10.01 -11.11 11.56
C PHE A 117 -8.48 -11.12 11.52
N LEU A 118 -7.83 -10.50 12.49
CA LEU A 118 -6.38 -10.50 12.59
C LEU A 118 -5.82 -11.91 12.80
N LEU A 119 -6.42 -12.69 13.69
CA LEU A 119 -5.97 -14.05 13.98
C LEU A 119 -6.14 -15.00 12.79
N ASN A 120 -7.20 -14.83 11.99
CA ASN A 120 -7.52 -15.72 10.87
C ASN A 120 -6.88 -15.32 9.54
N LEU A 121 -6.68 -14.01 9.33
CA LEU A 121 -6.11 -13.48 8.08
C LEU A 121 -4.59 -13.52 8.07
N LEU A 122 -3.95 -13.08 9.16
CA LEU A 122 -2.53 -12.77 9.13
C LEU A 122 -1.66 -14.03 9.07
N ALA A 123 -0.76 -14.04 8.09
CA ALA A 123 0.38 -14.95 8.07
C ALA A 123 1.57 -14.30 8.81
N PRO A 124 2.57 -15.09 9.25
CA PRO A 124 3.77 -14.54 9.90
C PRO A 124 4.54 -13.49 9.08
N THR A 125 4.35 -13.51 7.76
CA THR A 125 4.96 -12.57 6.81
C THR A 125 4.20 -11.25 6.69
N ASP A 126 2.98 -11.15 7.21
CA ASP A 126 2.16 -9.94 7.13
C ASP A 126 2.52 -8.93 8.21
N ALA A 127 2.01 -7.73 8.05
CA ALA A 127 2.07 -6.70 9.06
C ALA A 127 0.75 -5.91 9.10
N PHE A 128 0.40 -5.37 10.25
CA PHE A 128 -0.82 -4.58 10.39
C PHE A 128 -0.60 -3.36 11.28
N PHE A 129 -1.47 -2.37 11.13
CA PHE A 129 -1.67 -1.28 12.09
C PHE A 129 -3.15 -1.12 12.39
N VAL A 130 -3.48 -0.53 13.53
CA VAL A 130 -4.86 -0.26 13.93
C VAL A 130 -5.01 1.20 14.31
N MET A 131 -6.00 1.85 13.75
CA MET A 131 -6.50 3.16 14.15
C MET A 131 -7.95 3.04 14.63
N ALA A 132 -8.28 3.73 15.70
CA ALA A 132 -9.67 4.02 16.04
C ALA A 132 -9.98 5.46 15.62
N PHE A 133 -11.23 5.75 15.28
CA PHE A 133 -11.65 7.09 14.96
C PHE A 133 -13.07 7.39 15.45
N ASN A 134 -13.28 8.64 15.79
CA ASN A 134 -14.58 9.25 16.00
C ASN A 134 -14.58 10.60 15.26
N HIS A 135 -14.60 11.73 15.91
CA HIS A 135 -14.36 13.04 15.31
C HIS A 135 -12.87 13.29 14.95
N GLN A 136 -11.98 12.40 15.35
CA GLN A 136 -10.54 12.43 15.02
C GLN A 136 -9.97 11.01 14.93
N PRO A 137 -9.07 10.73 13.96
CA PRO A 137 -8.35 9.47 13.90
C PRO A 137 -7.26 9.41 14.98
N ARG A 138 -7.11 8.24 15.59
CA ARG A 138 -6.08 7.94 16.61
C ARG A 138 -5.42 6.60 16.33
N LEU A 139 -4.11 6.60 16.16
CA LEU A 139 -3.34 5.37 16.02
C LEU A 139 -3.32 4.63 17.38
N LEU A 140 -3.80 3.40 17.38
CA LEU A 140 -3.72 2.50 18.55
C LEU A 140 -2.43 1.69 18.51
N PHE A 141 -2.10 1.14 17.34
CA PHE A 141 -0.88 0.40 17.08
C PHE A 141 -0.26 0.86 15.77
N GLY A 142 1.04 1.13 15.77
CA GLY A 142 1.84 1.19 14.56
C GLY A 142 2.03 -0.21 13.96
N TRP A 143 2.83 -0.33 12.91
CA TRP A 143 3.08 -1.60 12.24
C TRP A 143 3.56 -2.69 13.20
N LYS A 144 2.83 -3.81 13.21
CA LYS A 144 3.10 -5.02 13.98
C LYS A 144 2.91 -6.26 13.11
N THR A 145 3.52 -7.37 13.51
CA THR A 145 3.31 -8.71 12.93
C THR A 145 2.61 -9.67 13.87
N ASP A 146 2.58 -9.33 15.16
CA ASP A 146 1.95 -10.13 16.23
C ASP A 146 0.70 -9.42 16.74
N PRO A 147 -0.48 -10.04 16.69
CA PRO A 147 -1.73 -9.49 17.21
C PRO A 147 -1.84 -9.49 18.75
N ALA A 148 -0.82 -9.99 19.48
CA ALA A 148 -0.85 -9.97 20.93
C ALA A 148 -1.10 -8.56 21.50
N GLY A 149 -1.98 -8.45 22.48
CA GLY A 149 -2.37 -7.20 23.14
C GLY A 149 -3.40 -6.35 22.36
N VAL A 150 -3.82 -6.77 21.16
CA VAL A 150 -4.88 -6.06 20.41
C VAL A 150 -6.18 -6.11 21.18
N HIS A 151 -6.62 -7.29 21.65
CA HIS A 151 -7.83 -7.46 22.43
C HIS A 151 -7.91 -6.50 23.63
N GLU A 152 -6.86 -6.46 24.45
CA GLU A 152 -6.81 -5.59 25.63
C GLU A 152 -6.93 -4.10 25.26
N SER A 153 -6.30 -3.69 24.17
CA SER A 153 -6.33 -2.29 23.73
C SER A 153 -7.67 -1.91 23.12
N LEU A 154 -8.30 -2.79 22.36
CA LEU A 154 -9.65 -2.59 21.83
C LEU A 154 -10.67 -2.52 22.97
N GLY A 155 -10.59 -3.42 23.95
CA GLY A 155 -11.51 -3.45 25.10
C GLY A 155 -11.49 -2.21 26.00
N ARG A 156 -10.50 -1.32 25.82
CA ARG A 156 -10.40 -0.01 26.49
C ARG A 156 -11.03 1.13 25.70
N LEU A 157 -11.53 0.86 24.50
CA LEU A 157 -12.18 1.87 23.68
C LEU A 157 -13.56 2.21 24.25
N TYR A 158 -13.86 3.51 24.26
CA TYR A 158 -15.14 4.02 24.69
C TYR A 158 -15.75 4.85 23.57
N PRO A 159 -16.88 4.38 22.97
CA PRO A 159 -17.55 5.09 21.90
C PRO A 159 -18.08 6.46 22.35
N THR A 160 -17.71 7.51 21.62
CA THR A 160 -18.12 8.89 21.90
C THR A 160 -17.86 9.79 20.70
N GLY A 161 -18.63 10.86 20.58
CA GLY A 161 -18.45 11.88 19.56
C GLY A 161 -19.01 11.50 18.20
N SER A 162 -18.70 12.34 17.22
CA SER A 162 -19.15 12.24 15.82
C SER A 162 -18.25 11.31 15.01
N THR A 163 -18.49 11.20 13.70
CA THR A 163 -17.82 10.24 12.81
C THR A 163 -17.05 10.98 11.70
N ALA A 164 -15.71 10.87 11.66
CA ALA A 164 -14.83 11.49 10.66
C ALA A 164 -14.18 10.43 9.77
N ILE A 165 -14.95 9.86 8.84
CA ILE A 165 -14.51 8.74 7.97
C ILE A 165 -13.42 9.19 7.00
N TYR A 166 -13.59 10.34 6.35
CA TYR A 166 -12.65 10.79 5.33
C TYR A 166 -11.31 11.17 5.96
N ASP A 167 -11.32 11.80 7.14
CA ASP A 167 -10.10 12.10 7.88
C ASP A 167 -9.39 10.82 8.34
N ALA A 168 -10.14 9.81 8.78
CA ALA A 168 -9.58 8.53 9.19
C ALA A 168 -8.88 7.80 8.02
N ILE A 169 -9.51 7.75 6.85
CA ILE A 169 -8.90 7.16 5.65
C ILE A 169 -7.70 8.02 5.21
N GLY A 170 -7.83 9.35 5.19
CA GLY A 170 -6.75 10.28 4.86
C GLY A 170 -5.52 10.12 5.76
N ALA A 171 -5.73 9.93 7.06
CA ALA A 171 -4.66 9.68 8.03
C ALA A 171 -4.02 8.28 7.86
N ALA A 172 -4.77 7.28 7.41
CA ALA A 172 -4.28 5.91 7.22
C ALA A 172 -3.41 5.75 5.97
N ILE A 173 -3.71 6.45 4.87
CA ILE A 173 -2.98 6.34 3.60
C ILE A 173 -1.46 6.54 3.77
N PRO A 174 -0.93 7.57 4.45
CA PRO A 174 0.50 7.73 4.66
C PRO A 174 1.17 6.58 5.41
N TYR A 175 0.42 5.85 6.26
CA TYR A 175 0.92 4.64 6.89
C TYR A 175 1.02 3.50 5.87
N LEU A 176 0.00 3.32 5.03
CA LEU A 176 0.00 2.31 3.97
C LEU A 176 1.12 2.54 2.96
N ASP A 177 1.41 3.79 2.59
CA ASP A 177 2.49 4.15 1.68
C ASP A 177 3.89 3.80 2.23
N ARG A 178 4.03 3.77 3.56
CA ARG A 178 5.26 3.37 4.28
C ARG A 178 5.23 1.93 4.77
N ARG A 179 4.35 1.12 4.23
CA ARG A 179 4.18 -0.27 4.66
C ARG A 179 5.45 -1.10 4.50
N PRO A 180 5.68 -2.05 5.40
CA PRO A 180 6.84 -2.97 5.32
C PRO A 180 6.57 -4.16 4.40
N ARG A 181 5.49 -4.16 3.61
CA ARG A 181 5.03 -5.27 2.77
C ARG A 181 4.65 -4.79 1.37
N GLU A 182 4.60 -5.71 0.42
CA GLU A 182 4.39 -5.42 -1.00
C GLU A 182 2.95 -5.04 -1.32
N ARG A 183 1.97 -5.72 -0.70
CA ARG A 183 0.54 -5.44 -0.89
C ARG A 183 0.01 -4.59 0.24
N ALA A 184 -1.02 -3.82 -0.04
CA ALA A 184 -1.71 -2.99 0.94
C ALA A 184 -3.23 -3.21 0.91
N ALA A 185 -3.83 -3.25 2.09
CA ALA A 185 -5.27 -3.19 2.27
C ALA A 185 -5.63 -2.31 3.47
N LEU A 186 -6.77 -1.64 3.36
CA LEU A 186 -7.40 -0.88 4.44
C LEU A 186 -8.80 -1.44 4.65
N VAL A 187 -9.14 -1.79 5.88
CA VAL A 187 -10.47 -2.26 6.26
C VAL A 187 -11.06 -1.28 7.25
N LEU A 188 -12.17 -0.67 6.87
CA LEU A 188 -12.97 0.26 7.66
C LEU A 188 -14.20 -0.45 8.22
N ILE A 189 -14.46 -0.30 9.52
CA ILE A 189 -15.69 -0.78 10.18
C ILE A 189 -16.38 0.44 10.77
N THR A 190 -17.62 0.74 10.33
CA THR A 190 -18.40 1.91 10.75
C THR A 190 -19.89 1.63 10.69
N ASP A 191 -20.68 2.29 11.54
CA ASP A 191 -22.14 2.28 11.51
C ASP A 191 -22.76 3.65 11.16
N GLY A 192 -21.91 4.66 10.89
CA GLY A 192 -22.32 6.04 10.66
C GLY A 192 -22.04 6.56 9.25
N ALA A 193 -22.68 7.70 8.94
CA ALA A 193 -22.26 8.56 7.86
C ALA A 193 -21.09 9.44 8.33
N ASP A 194 -20.32 9.97 7.39
CA ASP A 194 -19.35 11.03 7.71
C ASP A 194 -20.10 12.28 8.19
N THR A 195 -19.79 12.76 9.39
CA THR A 195 -20.45 13.90 10.02
C THR A 195 -19.49 14.93 10.59
N ALA A 196 -18.19 14.63 10.61
CA ALA A 196 -17.23 15.47 11.32
C ALA A 196 -15.84 15.56 10.66
N SER A 197 -15.66 15.03 9.45
CA SER A 197 -14.37 15.19 8.76
C SER A 197 -14.11 16.63 8.38
N ASP A 198 -12.87 17.07 8.54
CA ASP A 198 -12.39 18.38 8.08
C ASP A 198 -12.21 18.40 6.55
N ILE A 199 -11.85 17.24 5.94
CA ILE A 199 -11.76 17.10 4.49
C ILE A 199 -13.06 16.55 3.90
N THR A 200 -13.27 16.83 2.62
CA THR A 200 -14.42 16.28 1.86
C THR A 200 -14.02 14.98 1.14
N LEU A 201 -15.02 14.22 0.68
CA LEU A 201 -14.75 13.06 -0.20
C LEU A 201 -13.99 13.48 -1.47
N HIS A 202 -14.26 14.69 -1.99
CA HIS A 202 -13.53 15.22 -3.16
C HIS A 202 -12.03 15.41 -2.85
N ASP A 203 -11.68 15.87 -1.65
CA ASP A 203 -10.29 16.06 -1.22
C ASP A 203 -9.57 14.72 -0.97
N LEU A 204 -10.31 13.69 -0.54
CA LEU A 204 -9.79 12.35 -0.31
C LEU A 204 -9.46 11.59 -1.62
N ARG A 205 -10.26 11.78 -2.69
CA ARG A 205 -10.12 11.05 -3.96
C ARG A 205 -8.69 11.02 -4.53
N PRO A 206 -7.94 12.14 -4.62
CA PRO A 206 -6.57 12.11 -5.13
C PRO A 206 -5.63 11.22 -4.32
N ALA A 207 -5.81 11.11 -3.01
CA ALA A 207 -5.02 10.24 -2.15
C ALA A 207 -5.37 8.77 -2.40
N LEU A 208 -6.65 8.44 -2.52
CA LEU A 208 -7.12 7.08 -2.88
C LEU A 208 -6.59 6.61 -4.23
N VAL A 209 -6.58 7.50 -5.24
CA VAL A 209 -6.09 7.16 -6.59
C VAL A 209 -4.59 6.93 -6.61
N ARG A 210 -3.82 7.70 -5.82
CA ARG A 210 -2.36 7.52 -5.71
C ARG A 210 -1.97 6.30 -4.88
N SER A 211 -2.77 5.96 -3.88
CA SER A 211 -2.55 4.76 -3.08
C SER A 211 -2.85 3.51 -3.91
N ASP A 212 -2.03 2.48 -3.76
CA ASP A 212 -2.27 1.16 -4.37
C ASP A 212 -3.01 0.20 -3.42
N ALA A 213 -3.47 0.70 -2.28
CA ALA A 213 -4.17 -0.08 -1.27
C ALA A 213 -5.61 -0.39 -1.69
N PHE A 214 -6.03 -1.62 -1.45
CA PHE A 214 -7.45 -2.00 -1.50
C PHE A 214 -8.17 -1.47 -0.27
N VAL A 215 -9.22 -0.71 -0.47
CA VAL A 215 -10.07 -0.23 0.61
C VAL A 215 -11.34 -1.07 0.68
N TYR A 216 -11.55 -1.72 1.81
CA TYR A 216 -12.78 -2.44 2.15
C TYR A 216 -13.53 -1.66 3.21
N ALA A 217 -14.85 -1.71 3.18
CA ALA A 217 -15.68 -1.17 4.23
C ALA A 217 -16.69 -2.22 4.70
N ILE A 218 -16.88 -2.30 6.00
CA ILE A 218 -17.98 -3.03 6.63
C ILE A 218 -18.93 -1.97 7.17
N ALA A 219 -20.07 -1.83 6.50
CA ALA A 219 -21.15 -0.92 6.85
C ALA A 219 -22.14 -1.60 7.77
N ILE A 220 -22.22 -1.20 9.04
CA ILE A 220 -23.17 -1.75 10.01
C ILE A 220 -24.48 -0.96 9.87
N ASP A 221 -25.41 -1.47 9.07
CA ASP A 221 -26.74 -0.89 8.82
C ASP A 221 -27.81 -1.63 9.63
N THR A 222 -27.65 -1.63 10.96
CA THR A 222 -28.62 -2.28 11.84
C THR A 222 -29.92 -1.45 11.91
N PRO A 223 -31.11 -2.08 11.87
CA PRO A 223 -32.37 -1.39 12.12
C PRO A 223 -32.35 -0.75 13.51
N GLY A 224 -32.58 0.54 13.58
CA GLY A 224 -32.53 1.25 14.85
C GLY A 224 -33.02 2.69 14.80
N THR A 225 -32.84 3.39 15.90
CA THR A 225 -33.35 4.74 16.17
C THR A 225 -32.49 5.88 15.62
N GLN A 226 -31.43 5.59 14.86
CA GLN A 226 -30.59 6.63 14.29
C GLN A 226 -31.38 7.52 13.32
N ALA A 227 -31.14 8.83 13.40
CA ALA A 227 -31.65 9.77 12.42
C ALA A 227 -31.11 9.41 11.01
N ILE A 228 -31.93 9.59 9.98
CA ILE A 228 -31.54 9.22 8.60
C ILE A 228 -30.20 9.86 8.18
N ALA A 229 -29.93 11.09 8.62
CA ALA A 229 -28.68 11.80 8.32
C ALA A 229 -27.43 11.20 9.02
N GLN A 230 -27.61 10.36 10.03
CA GLN A 230 -26.53 9.70 10.79
C GLN A 230 -26.33 8.24 10.39
N LYS A 231 -27.23 7.69 9.56
CA LYS A 231 -27.10 6.33 9.08
C LYS A 231 -25.92 6.20 8.14
N VAL A 232 -25.27 5.04 8.20
CA VAL A 232 -24.18 4.70 7.29
C VAL A 232 -24.59 4.92 5.83
N SER A 233 -23.77 5.64 5.08
CA SER A 233 -23.98 5.87 3.65
C SER A 233 -23.31 4.81 2.83
N VAL A 234 -24.01 3.70 2.57
CA VAL A 234 -23.51 2.60 1.73
C VAL A 234 -23.09 3.09 0.33
N PRO A 235 -23.81 3.99 -0.35
CA PRO A 235 -23.36 4.53 -1.65
C PRO A 235 -22.00 5.23 -1.55
N THR A 236 -21.78 6.06 -0.54
CA THR A 236 -20.51 6.78 -0.34
C THR A 236 -19.36 5.83 -0.05
N LEU A 237 -19.59 4.85 0.85
CA LEU A 237 -18.58 3.82 1.13
C LEU A 237 -18.27 2.98 -0.12
N SER A 238 -19.29 2.66 -0.91
CA SER A 238 -19.10 1.91 -2.17
C SER A 238 -18.31 2.72 -3.21
N GLU A 239 -18.50 4.04 -3.27
CA GLU A 239 -17.68 4.90 -4.13
C GLU A 239 -16.20 4.83 -3.74
N ILE A 240 -15.89 4.97 -2.44
CA ILE A 240 -14.53 4.89 -1.91
C ILE A 240 -13.90 3.53 -2.21
N THR A 241 -14.60 2.45 -1.88
CA THR A 241 -14.07 1.10 -2.02
C THR A 241 -13.90 0.67 -3.47
N ASN A 242 -14.84 1.00 -4.35
CA ASN A 242 -14.78 0.65 -5.77
C ASN A 242 -13.62 1.35 -6.50
N GLN A 243 -13.25 2.57 -6.07
CA GLN A 243 -12.11 3.30 -6.62
C GLN A 243 -10.81 2.51 -6.47
N SER A 244 -10.64 1.83 -5.36
CA SER A 244 -9.45 1.04 -5.01
C SER A 244 -9.48 -0.41 -5.50
N GLY A 245 -10.63 -0.90 -5.98
CA GLY A 245 -10.85 -2.31 -6.33
C GLY A 245 -11.35 -3.17 -5.17
N GLY A 246 -11.55 -2.60 -3.99
CA GLY A 246 -12.18 -3.24 -2.85
C GLY A 246 -13.72 -3.27 -2.95
N ARG A 247 -14.39 -3.43 -1.84
CA ARG A 247 -15.87 -3.45 -1.77
C ARG A 247 -16.40 -3.07 -0.40
N THR A 248 -17.68 -2.70 -0.37
CA THR A 248 -18.44 -2.50 0.85
C THR A 248 -19.29 -3.73 1.15
N GLU A 249 -19.13 -4.30 2.34
CA GLU A 249 -20.01 -5.32 2.93
C GLU A 249 -21.03 -4.62 3.81
N VAL A 250 -22.30 -4.97 3.66
CA VAL A 250 -23.38 -4.44 4.48
C VAL A 250 -23.83 -5.49 5.47
N VAL A 251 -23.71 -5.17 6.75
CA VAL A 251 -24.08 -6.03 7.87
C VAL A 251 -25.30 -5.43 8.56
N ARG A 252 -26.39 -6.16 8.65
CA ARG A 252 -27.63 -5.73 9.30
C ARG A 252 -27.81 -6.25 10.72
N ASP A 253 -27.09 -7.29 11.08
CA ASP A 253 -26.93 -7.76 12.45
C ASP A 253 -25.43 -7.79 12.76
N THR A 254 -25.03 -7.26 13.91
CA THR A 254 -23.63 -7.26 14.34
C THR A 254 -23.07 -8.68 14.53
N ALA A 255 -23.94 -9.68 14.73
CA ALA A 255 -23.55 -11.09 14.73
C ALA A 255 -22.95 -11.54 13.38
N ASP A 256 -23.28 -10.87 12.27
CA ASP A 256 -22.74 -11.17 10.94
C ASP A 256 -21.37 -10.52 10.67
N LEU A 257 -20.85 -9.68 11.57
CA LEU A 257 -19.54 -9.01 11.42
C LEU A 257 -18.40 -10.01 11.25
N GLU A 258 -18.44 -11.12 11.97
CA GLU A 258 -17.45 -12.17 11.84
C GLU A 258 -17.46 -12.80 10.43
N THR A 259 -18.64 -13.04 9.87
CA THR A 259 -18.79 -13.55 8.51
C THR A 259 -18.29 -12.52 7.49
N ALA A 260 -18.62 -11.24 7.67
CA ALA A 260 -18.19 -10.18 6.76
C ALA A 260 -16.65 -10.02 6.76
N THR A 261 -16.02 -10.06 7.94
CA THR A 261 -14.56 -10.01 8.06
C THR A 261 -13.90 -11.25 7.48
N ALA A 262 -14.46 -12.45 7.70
CA ALA A 262 -13.96 -13.69 7.10
C ALA A 262 -14.03 -13.68 5.58
N ASN A 263 -15.10 -13.14 4.99
CA ASN A 263 -15.23 -12.98 3.54
C ASN A 263 -14.18 -12.03 2.94
N ILE A 264 -13.82 -10.94 3.66
CA ILE A 264 -12.75 -10.03 3.25
C ILE A 264 -11.39 -10.72 3.39
N ALA A 265 -11.18 -11.46 4.48
CA ALA A 265 -9.94 -12.23 4.69
C ALA A 265 -9.71 -13.25 3.58
N ASP A 266 -10.74 -14.01 3.23
CA ASP A 266 -10.68 -15.01 2.15
C ASP A 266 -10.35 -14.33 0.82
N GLU A 267 -10.97 -13.20 0.52
CA GLU A 267 -10.67 -12.42 -0.69
C GLU A 267 -9.22 -11.91 -0.70
N LEU A 268 -8.73 -11.34 0.40
CA LEU A 268 -7.36 -10.86 0.52
C LEU A 268 -6.31 -11.98 0.38
N ASN A 269 -6.66 -13.21 0.76
CA ASN A 269 -5.78 -14.37 0.64
C ASN A 269 -5.71 -14.93 -0.80
N HIS A 270 -6.72 -14.65 -1.64
CA HIS A 270 -6.87 -15.26 -2.96
C HIS A 270 -6.87 -14.24 -4.11
N GLN A 271 -6.12 -13.16 -3.98
CA GLN A 271 -5.95 -12.16 -5.02
C GLN A 271 -4.86 -12.56 -6.00
N TYR A 272 -5.04 -12.17 -7.27
CA TYR A 272 -4.03 -12.23 -8.30
C TYR A 272 -3.21 -10.95 -8.32
N VAL A 273 -1.91 -11.06 -8.50
CA VAL A 273 -1.02 -9.90 -8.70
C VAL A 273 -0.50 -9.95 -10.13
N LEU A 274 -0.77 -8.88 -10.86
CA LEU A 274 -0.40 -8.72 -12.26
C LEU A 274 0.54 -7.53 -12.40
N GLY A 275 1.61 -7.69 -13.17
CA GLY A 275 2.54 -6.61 -13.46
C GLY A 275 2.66 -6.42 -14.97
N TYR A 276 2.80 -5.16 -15.39
CA TYR A 276 3.03 -4.80 -16.78
C TYR A 276 3.94 -3.56 -16.85
N SER A 277 4.57 -3.36 -18.00
CA SER A 277 5.32 -2.14 -18.27
C SER A 277 4.37 -1.12 -18.92
N SER A 278 4.15 0.02 -18.24
CA SER A 278 3.32 1.08 -18.78
C SER A 278 3.93 1.65 -20.06
N PRO A 279 3.14 1.91 -21.11
CA PRO A 279 3.61 2.60 -22.31
C PRO A 279 3.92 4.08 -22.07
N THR A 280 3.44 4.65 -20.97
CA THR A 280 3.59 6.07 -20.58
C THR A 280 4.16 6.24 -19.17
N PRO A 281 5.34 5.65 -18.87
CA PRO A 281 5.89 5.69 -17.52
C PRO A 281 6.33 7.11 -17.13
N GLY A 282 5.99 7.54 -15.92
CA GLY A 282 6.55 8.74 -15.30
C GLY A 282 6.06 10.07 -15.87
N ASP A 283 4.86 10.14 -16.44
CA ASP A 283 4.28 11.37 -17.00
C ASP A 283 3.51 12.21 -15.98
N GLY A 284 3.22 11.66 -14.79
CA GLY A 284 2.47 12.33 -13.73
C GLY A 284 0.97 12.42 -13.98
N GLN A 285 0.44 11.69 -14.97
CA GLN A 285 -0.97 11.69 -15.34
C GLN A 285 -1.72 10.51 -14.72
N TYR A 286 -3.05 10.61 -14.73
CA TYR A 286 -3.92 9.50 -14.37
C TYR A 286 -4.09 8.56 -15.56
N HIS A 287 -3.87 7.26 -15.33
CA HIS A 287 -4.11 6.19 -16.30
C HIS A 287 -5.18 5.26 -15.80
N SER A 288 -6.19 5.01 -16.62
CA SER A 288 -7.23 4.04 -16.33
C SER A 288 -6.72 2.61 -16.50
N ILE A 289 -7.11 1.71 -15.58
CA ILE A 289 -6.78 0.29 -15.66
C ILE A 289 -8.06 -0.52 -15.77
N ARG A 290 -8.02 -1.53 -16.62
CA ARG A 290 -9.06 -2.55 -16.67
C ARG A 290 -8.45 -3.93 -16.81
N VAL A 291 -8.84 -4.83 -15.90
CA VAL A 291 -8.49 -6.26 -15.94
C VAL A 291 -9.74 -7.05 -16.29
N ARG A 292 -9.62 -8.01 -17.17
CA ARG A 292 -10.69 -8.96 -17.55
C ARG A 292 -10.18 -10.38 -17.52
N VAL A 293 -11.12 -11.33 -17.40
CA VAL A 293 -10.90 -12.73 -17.70
C VAL A 293 -11.51 -13.01 -19.06
N SER A 294 -10.76 -13.68 -19.94
CA SER A 294 -11.13 -13.96 -21.35
C SER A 294 -12.36 -14.87 -21.49
N ARG A 295 -12.81 -15.49 -20.42
CA ARG A 295 -13.99 -16.36 -20.36
C ARG A 295 -15.17 -15.60 -19.78
N ASP A 296 -16.37 -15.86 -20.33
CA ASP A 296 -17.61 -15.30 -19.79
C ASP A 296 -17.93 -15.86 -18.39
N GLY A 297 -18.76 -15.10 -17.65
CA GLY A 297 -19.21 -15.49 -16.31
C GLY A 297 -18.32 -15.05 -15.17
N TYR A 298 -17.14 -14.50 -15.45
CA TYR A 298 -16.25 -13.97 -14.40
C TYR A 298 -16.44 -12.47 -14.19
N LYS A 299 -16.44 -12.05 -12.93
CA LYS A 299 -16.39 -10.63 -12.52
C LYS A 299 -15.03 -10.35 -11.89
N VAL A 300 -14.32 -9.37 -12.46
CA VAL A 300 -13.01 -8.94 -11.96
C VAL A 300 -13.15 -7.60 -11.29
N ARG A 301 -12.56 -7.46 -10.10
CA ARG A 301 -12.34 -6.20 -9.40
C ARG A 301 -10.85 -5.95 -9.30
N ALA A 302 -10.46 -4.76 -9.68
CA ALA A 302 -9.12 -4.22 -9.58
C ALA A 302 -9.24 -2.71 -9.39
N ARG A 303 -8.18 -2.02 -9.03
CA ARG A 303 -8.19 -0.56 -8.98
C ARG A 303 -8.57 0.03 -10.33
N ALA A 304 -9.34 1.14 -10.32
CA ALA A 304 -9.83 1.78 -11.54
C ALA A 304 -8.71 2.46 -12.37
N GLY A 305 -7.60 2.79 -11.74
CA GLY A 305 -6.47 3.45 -12.37
C GLY A 305 -5.40 3.84 -11.34
N TYR A 306 -4.40 4.58 -11.80
CA TYR A 306 -3.32 5.09 -10.96
C TYR A 306 -2.79 6.42 -11.52
N VAL A 307 -2.06 7.16 -10.70
CA VAL A 307 -1.29 8.33 -11.14
C VAL A 307 0.17 7.91 -11.30
N ALA A 308 0.70 8.00 -12.51
CA ALA A 308 2.10 7.70 -12.77
C ALA A 308 3.01 8.65 -11.98
N ALA A 309 4.00 8.12 -11.24
CA ALA A 309 4.96 8.95 -10.53
C ALA A 309 5.78 9.77 -11.54
N ARG A 310 6.02 11.06 -11.29
CA ARG A 310 6.89 11.84 -12.16
C ARG A 310 8.33 11.33 -12.05
N ARG A 311 9.02 11.20 -13.18
CA ARG A 311 10.41 10.70 -13.24
C ARG A 311 11.41 11.46 -12.34
N ASN A 312 11.06 12.66 -11.84
CA ASN A 312 11.88 13.47 -10.93
C ASN A 312 11.59 13.23 -9.45
N ASP A 313 10.56 12.47 -9.08
CA ASP A 313 10.14 12.25 -7.68
C ASP A 313 10.84 11.04 -7.04
N SER A 314 11.71 10.36 -7.76
CA SER A 314 12.45 9.15 -7.33
C SER A 314 13.91 9.45 -6.92
N ARG A 315 14.10 10.52 -6.09
CA ARG A 315 15.39 10.79 -5.44
C ARG A 315 15.31 10.75 -3.92
#